data_992d8905a3b43160332f414173113697
#
_entry.id   992d8905a3b43160332f414173113697
#
_cell.length_a   1.000
_cell.length_b   1.000
_cell.length_c   1.000
_cell.angle_alpha   90.00
_cell.angle_beta   90.00
_cell.angle_gamma   90.00
#
_symmetry.space_group_name_H-M   'P 1'
#
loop_
_entity.id
_entity.type
_entity.pdbx_description
1 polymer ?
#
loop_
_entity_poly.entity_id
_entity_poly.type
_entity_poly.pdbx_seq_one_letter_code
_entity_poly.pdbx_strand_id
1 'polypeptide(L)'
;MIKSWSDEAWEDYEHWFAENNKPMIKRIHKLIRDIERNGYQGIGKPEPLKHDFSGYWSRRITDEHRLVYKLEDGQIKIAAARFHYK
;
A
#
# COMPACT_ATOMS: atom_id res chain seq x y z
N MET A 1 11.88 -9.76 -1.78
CA MET A 1 10.69 -9.75 -2.65
C MET A 1 10.68 -8.49 -3.51
N ILE A 2 10.33 -8.62 -4.76
CA ILE A 2 10.27 -7.49 -5.68
C ILE A 2 9.07 -6.62 -5.35
N LYS A 3 9.27 -5.31 -5.38
CA LYS A 3 8.21 -4.32 -5.16
C LYS A 3 7.99 -3.57 -6.46
N SER A 4 6.79 -3.72 -7.02
CA SER A 4 6.40 -3.02 -8.26
C SER A 4 5.43 -1.90 -7.91
N TRP A 5 5.66 -0.72 -8.44
CA TRP A 5 4.81 0.44 -8.22
C TRP A 5 4.15 0.84 -9.53
N SER A 6 2.82 0.98 -9.54
CA SER A 6 2.16 1.61 -10.67
C SER A 6 2.57 3.10 -10.71
N ASP A 7 2.35 3.75 -11.84
CA ASP A 7 2.65 5.19 -11.95
C ASP A 7 1.90 5.99 -10.88
N GLU A 8 0.62 5.68 -10.68
CA GLU A 8 -0.19 6.33 -9.65
C GLU A 8 0.36 6.11 -8.25
N ALA A 9 0.73 4.87 -7.93
CA ALA A 9 1.30 4.55 -6.62
C ALA A 9 2.62 5.28 -6.40
N TRP A 10 3.44 5.38 -7.42
CA TRP A 10 4.71 6.07 -7.32
C TRP A 10 4.50 7.57 -7.11
N GLU A 11 3.54 8.17 -7.81
CA GLU A 11 3.18 9.58 -7.61
C GLU A 11 2.67 9.83 -6.19
N ASP A 12 1.84 8.91 -5.66
CA ASP A 12 1.36 9.00 -4.30
C ASP A 12 2.52 8.99 -3.30
N TYR A 13 3.46 8.08 -3.51
CA TYR A 13 4.63 7.95 -2.66
C TYR A 13 5.50 9.20 -2.72
N GLU A 14 5.76 9.70 -3.92
CA GLU A 14 6.52 10.95 -4.12
C GLU A 14 5.84 12.16 -3.46
N HIS A 15 4.51 12.18 -3.44
CA HIS A 15 3.74 13.24 -2.78
C HIS A 15 4.13 13.40 -1.31
N TRP A 16 4.32 12.28 -0.60
CA TRP A 16 4.68 12.33 0.82
C TRP A 16 6.10 12.88 1.03
N PHE A 17 7.00 12.62 0.10
CA PHE A 17 8.33 13.23 0.12
C PHE A 17 8.26 14.73 -0.16
N ALA A 18 7.46 15.14 -1.14
CA ALA A 18 7.29 16.56 -1.47
C ALA A 18 6.72 17.36 -0.29
N GLU A 19 5.86 16.72 0.52
CA GLU A 19 5.32 17.34 1.72
C GLU A 19 6.23 17.19 2.94
N ASN A 20 7.37 16.55 2.77
CA ASN A 20 8.28 16.23 3.88
C ASN A 20 7.59 15.49 5.02
N ASN A 21 6.65 14.62 4.66
CA ASN A 21 5.84 13.87 5.63
C ASN A 21 6.52 12.56 6.03
N LYS A 22 7.51 12.65 6.89
CA LYS A 22 8.30 11.49 7.32
C LYS A 22 7.48 10.40 8.00
N PRO A 23 6.51 10.69 8.87
CA PRO A 23 5.69 9.64 9.47
C PRO A 23 4.93 8.80 8.45
N MET A 24 4.41 9.41 7.38
CA MET A 24 3.71 8.68 6.31
C MET A 24 4.66 7.74 5.59
N ILE A 25 5.85 8.24 5.24
CA ILE A 25 6.87 7.45 4.55
C ILE A 25 7.28 6.25 5.41
N LYS A 26 7.54 6.48 6.70
CA LYS A 26 7.90 5.40 7.63
C LYS A 26 6.80 4.37 7.75
N ARG A 27 5.55 4.81 7.80
CA ARG A 27 4.40 3.92 7.92
C ARG A 27 4.26 3.04 6.67
N ILE A 28 4.41 3.65 5.49
CA ILE A 28 4.38 2.90 4.22
C ILE A 28 5.47 1.82 4.21
N HIS A 29 6.69 2.18 4.60
CA HIS A 29 7.79 1.21 4.66
C HIS A 29 7.50 0.08 5.64
N LYS A 30 6.93 0.40 6.79
CA LYS A 30 6.57 -0.59 7.81
C LYS A 30 5.51 -1.55 7.28
N LEU A 31 4.50 -1.02 6.58
CA LEU A 31 3.45 -1.85 5.98
C LEU A 31 4.03 -2.79 4.92
N ILE A 32 4.90 -2.29 4.05
CA ILE A 32 5.53 -3.12 3.03
C ILE A 32 6.34 -4.26 3.66
N ARG A 33 7.11 -3.97 4.68
CA ARG A 33 7.88 -5.00 5.39
C ARG A 33 6.96 -6.04 6.04
N ASP A 34 5.84 -5.62 6.59
CA ASP A 34 4.88 -6.54 7.19
C ASP A 34 4.21 -7.41 6.13
N ILE A 35 3.89 -6.84 4.97
CA ILE A 35 3.34 -7.60 3.84
C ILE A 35 4.32 -8.69 3.40
N GLU A 36 5.61 -8.37 3.33
CA GLU A 36 6.63 -9.36 2.96
C GLU A 36 6.66 -10.55 3.91
N ARG A 37 6.36 -10.33 5.19
CA ARG A 37 6.38 -11.38 6.21
C ARG A 37 5.06 -12.14 6.30
N ASN A 38 3.95 -11.43 6.21
CA ASN A 38 2.65 -11.95 6.61
C ASN A 38 1.60 -11.99 5.49
N GLY A 39 1.93 -11.48 4.30
CA GLY A 39 1.02 -11.53 3.16
C GLY A 39 -0.21 -10.67 3.37
N TYR A 40 -1.38 -11.32 3.42
CA TYR A 40 -2.66 -10.62 3.58
C TYR A 40 -3.13 -10.55 5.04
N GLN A 41 -2.24 -10.78 5.98
CA GLN A 41 -2.51 -10.67 7.41
C GLN A 41 -1.50 -9.71 8.03
N GLY A 42 -1.82 -9.15 9.19
CA GLY A 42 -0.87 -8.33 9.92
C GLY A 42 -1.40 -6.94 10.25
N ILE A 43 -0.49 -5.98 10.32
CA ILE A 43 -0.82 -4.62 10.77
C ILE A 43 -1.59 -3.83 9.73
N GLY A 44 -2.27 -2.77 10.14
CA GLY A 44 -2.97 -1.87 9.22
C GLY A 44 -4.32 -2.36 8.75
N LYS A 45 -4.92 -3.32 9.44
CA LYS A 45 -6.26 -3.86 9.13
C LYS A 45 -6.40 -4.29 7.67
N PRO A 46 -5.65 -5.32 7.23
CA PRO A 46 -5.74 -5.77 5.84
C PRO A 46 -7.17 -6.13 5.46
N GLU A 47 -7.63 -5.64 4.31
CA GLU A 47 -8.96 -5.87 3.78
C GLU A 47 -8.91 -6.16 2.29
N PRO A 48 -9.65 -7.19 1.81
CA PRO A 48 -9.80 -7.36 0.36
C PRO A 48 -10.71 -6.28 -0.20
N LEU A 49 -10.37 -5.78 -1.38
CA LEU A 49 -11.16 -4.78 -2.08
C LEU A 49 -12.13 -5.45 -3.05
N LYS A 50 -13.14 -4.70 -3.48
CA LYS A 50 -14.22 -5.20 -4.33
C LYS A 50 -14.31 -4.39 -5.63
N HIS A 51 -15.17 -4.85 -6.53
CA HIS A 51 -15.48 -4.18 -7.79
C HIS A 51 -14.23 -3.98 -8.64
N ASP A 52 -13.91 -2.77 -9.05
CA ASP A 52 -12.79 -2.48 -9.94
C ASP A 52 -11.43 -2.86 -9.35
N PHE A 53 -11.35 -2.96 -8.02
CA PHE A 53 -10.13 -3.36 -7.32
C PHE A 53 -10.15 -4.79 -6.82
N SER A 54 -11.05 -5.62 -7.36
CA SER A 54 -11.12 -7.04 -6.99
C SER A 54 -9.76 -7.71 -7.21
N GLY A 55 -9.31 -8.47 -6.22
CA GLY A 55 -7.98 -9.09 -6.24
C GLY A 55 -6.91 -8.28 -5.54
N TYR A 56 -7.17 -7.01 -5.29
CA TYR A 56 -6.29 -6.16 -4.50
C TYR A 56 -6.75 -6.12 -3.05
N TRP A 57 -5.82 -5.75 -2.18
CA TRP A 57 -6.04 -5.58 -0.75
C TRP A 57 -5.60 -4.18 -0.33
N SER A 58 -6.14 -3.68 0.77
CA SER A 58 -5.70 -2.42 1.34
C SER A 58 -5.21 -2.61 2.77
N ARG A 59 -4.27 -1.77 3.15
CA ARG A 59 -3.87 -1.60 4.55
C ARG A 59 -3.88 -0.12 4.88
N ARG A 60 -4.25 0.20 6.11
CA ARG A 60 -4.33 1.60 6.55
C ARG A 60 -2.93 2.18 6.76
N ILE A 61 -2.63 3.26 6.06
CA ILE A 61 -1.48 4.10 6.36
C ILE A 61 -1.88 5.02 7.52
N THR A 62 -3.03 5.69 7.35
CA THR A 62 -3.74 6.46 8.38
C THR A 62 -5.23 6.18 8.24
N ASP A 63 -6.08 6.84 9.01
CA ASP A 63 -7.53 6.71 8.84
C ASP A 63 -8.00 7.17 7.47
N GLU A 64 -7.30 8.14 6.87
CA GLU A 64 -7.69 8.70 5.57
C GLU A 64 -7.03 8.00 4.38
N HIS A 65 -5.86 7.41 4.57
CA HIS A 65 -5.04 6.91 3.47
C HIS A 65 -4.78 5.43 3.53
N ARG A 66 -4.74 4.80 2.36
CA ARG A 66 -4.56 3.34 2.23
C ARG A 66 -3.39 3.03 1.31
N LEU A 67 -2.69 1.96 1.65
CA LEU A 67 -1.77 1.29 0.72
C LEU A 67 -2.58 0.20 0.04
N VAL A 68 -2.70 0.28 -1.29
CA VAL A 68 -3.43 -0.71 -2.08
C VAL A 68 -2.43 -1.58 -2.83
N TYR A 69 -2.57 -2.89 -2.69
CA TYR A 69 -1.57 -3.82 -3.20
C TYR A 69 -2.16 -5.18 -3.50
N LYS A 70 -1.41 -6.00 -4.23
CA LYS A 70 -1.66 -7.43 -4.34
C LYS A 70 -0.33 -8.17 -4.39
N LEU A 71 -0.38 -9.45 -4.03
CA LEU A 71 0.76 -10.35 -4.15
C LEU A 71 0.54 -11.22 -5.38
N GLU A 72 1.48 -11.18 -6.30
CA GLU A 72 1.39 -11.93 -7.55
C GLU A 72 2.79 -12.16 -8.11
N ASP A 73 3.06 -13.38 -8.55
CA ASP A 73 4.34 -13.73 -9.18
C ASP A 73 5.55 -13.41 -8.31
N GLY A 74 5.45 -13.62 -6.99
CA GLY A 74 6.55 -13.33 -6.07
C GLY A 74 6.84 -11.86 -5.87
N GLN A 75 5.88 -11.00 -6.20
CA GLN A 75 6.02 -9.56 -6.11
C GLN A 75 4.93 -8.95 -5.25
N ILE A 76 5.25 -7.80 -4.64
CA ILE A 76 4.24 -6.91 -4.10
C ILE A 76 3.95 -5.89 -5.18
N LYS A 77 2.74 -5.93 -5.73
CA LYS A 77 2.30 -4.96 -6.74
C LYS A 77 1.51 -3.87 -6.05
N ILE A 78 2.06 -2.66 -6.00
CA ILE A 78 1.47 -1.54 -5.28
C ILE A 78 0.74 -0.65 -6.28
N ALA A 79 -0.57 -0.47 -6.06
CA ALA A 79 -1.45 0.27 -6.96
C ALA A 79 -1.75 1.68 -6.46
N ALA A 80 -1.63 1.94 -5.16
CA ALA A 80 -1.89 3.25 -4.59
C ALA A 80 -1.26 3.34 -3.20
N ALA A 81 -0.93 4.56 -2.77
CA ALA A 81 -0.37 4.84 -1.45
C ALA A 81 -0.93 6.15 -0.88
N ARG A 82 -2.15 6.48 -1.27
CA ARG A 82 -2.83 7.71 -0.86
C ARG A 82 -4.33 7.52 -1.07
N PHE A 83 -5.14 8.30 -0.34
CA PHE A 83 -6.59 8.25 -0.40
C PHE A 83 -7.19 6.94 0.11
N HIS A 84 -8.52 6.90 0.15
CA HIS A 84 -9.29 5.79 0.65
C HIS A 84 -10.06 5.13 -0.49
N TYR A 85 -9.75 3.87 -0.76
CA TYR A 85 -10.40 3.07 -1.81
C TYR A 85 -11.38 2.11 -1.14
N LYS A 86 -12.57 2.08 -1.64
CA LYS A 86 -13.63 1.18 -1.14
C LYS A 86 -13.88 0.03 -2.10
#